data_98b25780ff52622f31c549e6d9385976
#
_entry.id   98b25780ff52622f31c549e6d9385976
#
_cell.length_a   1.000
_cell.length_b   1.000
_cell.length_c   1.000
_cell.angle_alpha   90.00
_cell.angle_beta   90.00
_cell.angle_gamma   90.00
#
_symmetry.space_group_name_H-M   'P 1'
#
loop_
_entity.id
_entity.type
_entity.pdbx_description
1 polymer ?
#
loop_
_entity_poly.entity_id
_entity_poly.type
_entity_poly.pdbx_seq_one_letter_code
_entity_poly.pdbx_strand_id
1 'polypeptide(L)'
;MRQFIAIFTILICLNIIFAQDRTAISIVCDTPEIPIYVDGKLMGYTPLDQDVDVLPGWHTVSFFPNIEDGDLDTRKVSRDILRMGTQDVLVEVSETVFVSMAYSKLGQDIDGYYNSVRTGNYFGFSMIIVLISIWVWAYV
;
A
#
# COMPACT_ATOMS: atom_id res chain seq x y z
N MET A 1 -56.84 13.09 -11.06
CA MET A 1 -55.68 13.16 -11.96
C MET A 1 -54.53 14.02 -11.41
N ARG A 2 -54.76 15.28 -11.05
CA ARG A 2 -53.69 16.18 -10.55
C ARG A 2 -52.96 15.66 -9.29
N GLN A 3 -53.69 15.02 -8.37
CA GLN A 3 -53.07 14.44 -7.15
C GLN A 3 -52.21 13.21 -7.43
N PHE A 4 -52.59 12.37 -8.39
CA PHE A 4 -51.76 11.21 -8.80
C PHE A 4 -50.46 11.62 -9.46
N ILE A 5 -50.45 12.69 -10.24
CA ILE A 5 -49.25 13.23 -10.88
C ILE A 5 -48.32 13.76 -9.81
N ALA A 6 -48.82 14.48 -8.79
CA ALA A 6 -47.98 15.01 -7.71
C ALA A 6 -47.32 13.89 -6.88
N ILE A 7 -48.08 12.82 -6.53
CA ILE A 7 -47.51 11.68 -5.79
C ILE A 7 -46.47 10.94 -6.63
N PHE A 8 -46.72 10.76 -7.93
CA PHE A 8 -45.75 10.09 -8.83
C PHE A 8 -44.48 10.89 -9.02
N THR A 9 -44.57 12.23 -9.09
CA THR A 9 -43.42 13.11 -9.18
C THR A 9 -42.55 13.07 -7.88
N ILE A 10 -43.20 13.07 -6.72
CA ILE A 10 -42.52 12.94 -5.42
C ILE A 10 -41.79 11.59 -5.31
N LEU A 11 -42.44 10.50 -5.79
CA LEU A 11 -41.88 9.16 -5.77
C LEU A 11 -40.62 9.04 -6.67
N ILE A 12 -40.61 9.72 -7.82
CA ILE A 12 -39.46 9.78 -8.72
C ILE A 12 -38.35 10.61 -8.11
N CYS A 13 -38.63 11.76 -7.51
CA CYS A 13 -37.63 12.59 -6.84
C CYS A 13 -36.95 11.89 -5.65
N LEU A 14 -37.71 11.06 -4.91
CA LEU A 14 -37.16 10.28 -3.81
C LEU A 14 -36.10 9.26 -4.27
N ASN A 15 -36.24 8.66 -5.44
CA ASN A 15 -35.27 7.70 -5.97
C ASN A 15 -33.92 8.35 -6.40
N ILE A 16 -33.91 9.64 -6.75
CA ILE A 16 -32.71 10.36 -7.16
C ILE A 16 -31.83 10.69 -5.94
N ILE A 17 -32.42 10.79 -4.75
CA ILE A 17 -31.68 11.14 -3.52
C ILE A 17 -30.82 9.96 -3.00
N PHE A 18 -31.13 8.72 -3.41
CA PHE A 18 -30.41 7.52 -2.96
C PHE A 18 -29.26 7.07 -3.88
N ALA A 19 -29.04 7.76 -5.00
CA ALA A 19 -27.84 7.58 -5.80
C ALA A 19 -26.69 8.33 -5.10
N GLN A 20 -26.27 7.81 -3.95
CA GLN A 20 -25.09 8.33 -3.25
C GLN A 20 -23.89 7.76 -3.97
N ASP A 21 -23.24 8.60 -4.77
CA ASP A 21 -21.97 8.27 -5.39
C ASP A 21 -20.98 7.91 -4.27
N ARG A 22 -20.58 6.65 -4.23
CA ARG A 22 -19.66 6.16 -3.20
C ARG A 22 -18.23 6.53 -3.60
N THR A 23 -17.48 7.04 -2.66
CA THR A 23 -16.05 7.23 -2.77
C THR A 23 -15.40 6.02 -2.11
N ALA A 24 -14.72 5.19 -2.90
CA ALA A 24 -14.23 3.91 -2.41
C ALA A 24 -12.91 3.51 -3.08
N ILE A 25 -12.19 2.59 -2.44
CA ILE A 25 -11.03 1.92 -3.00
C ILE A 25 -11.37 0.43 -3.17
N SER A 26 -11.24 -0.06 -4.40
CA SER A 26 -11.35 -1.48 -4.74
C SER A 26 -9.95 -2.08 -4.80
N ILE A 27 -9.64 -3.00 -3.89
CA ILE A 27 -8.28 -3.53 -3.73
C ILE A 27 -8.24 -4.98 -4.20
N VAL A 28 -7.36 -5.24 -5.15
CA VAL A 28 -7.09 -6.58 -5.68
C VAL A 28 -5.67 -6.98 -5.36
N CYS A 29 -5.47 -8.21 -4.85
CA CYS A 29 -4.17 -8.77 -4.55
C CYS A 29 -4.02 -10.14 -5.24
N ASP A 30 -2.80 -10.46 -5.65
CA ASP A 30 -2.45 -11.72 -6.30
C ASP A 30 -2.37 -12.92 -5.35
N THR A 31 -2.29 -12.65 -4.04
CA THR A 31 -2.11 -13.67 -3.01
C THR A 31 -3.28 -13.61 -2.02
N PRO A 32 -3.92 -14.75 -1.67
CA PRO A 32 -4.98 -14.81 -0.66
C PRO A 32 -4.41 -14.72 0.76
N GLU A 33 -5.31 -14.42 1.71
CA GLU A 33 -5.04 -14.39 3.16
C GLU A 33 -4.00 -13.34 3.59
N ILE A 34 -3.75 -12.32 2.78
CA ILE A 34 -2.84 -11.21 3.11
C ILE A 34 -3.64 -10.08 3.76
N PRO A 35 -3.18 -9.56 4.91
CA PRO A 35 -3.82 -8.41 5.55
C PRO A 35 -3.64 -7.15 4.71
N ILE A 36 -4.71 -6.38 4.56
CA ILE A 36 -4.70 -5.09 3.87
C ILE A 36 -5.03 -3.99 4.85
N TYR A 37 -4.21 -2.98 4.85
CA TYR A 37 -4.37 -1.78 5.66
C TYR A 37 -4.63 -0.57 4.75
N VAL A 38 -5.58 0.27 5.14
CA VAL A 38 -5.83 1.58 4.53
C VAL A 38 -5.66 2.62 5.63
N ASP A 39 -4.76 3.58 5.42
CA ASP A 39 -4.38 4.60 6.40
C ASP A 39 -3.97 4.00 7.76
N GLY A 40 -3.30 2.84 7.72
CA GLY A 40 -2.86 2.10 8.90
C GLY A 40 -3.92 1.27 9.60
N LYS A 41 -5.19 1.35 9.18
CA LYS A 41 -6.29 0.57 9.75
C LYS A 41 -6.49 -0.73 8.97
N LEU A 42 -6.57 -1.86 9.66
CA LEU A 42 -6.85 -3.16 9.05
C LEU A 42 -8.27 -3.17 8.45
N MET A 43 -8.37 -3.39 7.14
CA MET A 43 -9.64 -3.52 6.42
C MET A 43 -10.11 -4.96 6.29
N GLY A 44 -9.18 -5.90 6.23
CA GLY A 44 -9.48 -7.33 6.13
C GLY A 44 -8.31 -8.10 5.53
N TYR A 45 -8.64 -9.29 5.05
CA TYR A 45 -7.69 -10.19 4.39
C TYR A 45 -8.12 -10.42 2.95
N THR A 46 -7.16 -10.60 2.07
CA THR A 46 -7.43 -10.84 0.64
C THR A 46 -8.01 -12.24 0.40
N PRO A 47 -8.93 -12.41 -0.58
CA PRO A 47 -9.58 -11.36 -1.35
C PRO A 47 -10.56 -10.55 -0.49
N LEU A 48 -10.60 -9.23 -0.68
CA LEU A 48 -11.60 -8.39 -0.03
C LEU A 48 -12.94 -8.55 -0.75
N ASP A 49 -14.00 -8.87 0.01
CA ASP A 49 -15.35 -9.10 -0.56
C ASP A 49 -16.05 -7.78 -0.94
N GLN A 50 -15.58 -6.66 -0.41
CA GLN A 50 -16.21 -5.35 -0.58
C GLN A 50 -15.16 -4.27 -0.79
N ASP A 51 -15.55 -3.25 -1.56
CA ASP A 51 -14.77 -2.03 -1.68
C ASP A 51 -14.69 -1.30 -0.34
N VAL A 52 -13.57 -0.65 -0.09
CA VAL A 52 -13.32 0.11 1.14
C VAL A 52 -13.83 1.52 0.96
N ASP A 53 -14.89 1.89 1.68
CA ASP A 53 -15.42 3.26 1.67
C ASP A 53 -14.41 4.20 2.36
N VAL A 54 -14.02 5.27 1.66
CA VAL A 54 -13.05 6.27 2.14
C VAL A 54 -13.56 7.69 1.88
N LEU A 55 -12.98 8.67 2.53
CA LEU A 55 -13.22 10.08 2.22
C LEU A 55 -12.40 10.48 0.99
N PRO A 56 -12.82 11.52 0.23
CA PRO A 56 -11.98 12.05 -0.85
C PRO A 56 -10.65 12.57 -0.31
N GLY A 57 -9.55 12.24 -0.99
CA GLY A 57 -8.21 12.66 -0.60
C GLY A 57 -7.15 11.63 -0.87
N TRP A 58 -5.97 11.84 -0.29
CA TRP A 58 -4.88 10.88 -0.33
C TRP A 58 -5.07 9.80 0.71
N HIS A 59 -4.92 8.55 0.29
CA HIS A 59 -4.96 7.37 1.13
C HIS A 59 -3.75 6.50 0.89
N THR A 60 -3.32 5.83 1.93
CA THR A 60 -2.19 4.89 1.89
C THR A 60 -2.70 3.47 2.03
N VAL A 61 -2.52 2.66 0.98
CA VAL A 61 -2.84 1.23 0.99
C VAL A 61 -1.55 0.45 1.24
N SER A 62 -1.54 -0.45 2.22
CA SER A 62 -0.32 -1.15 2.64
C SER A 62 -0.59 -2.59 3.06
N PHE A 63 0.42 -3.45 2.93
CA PHE A 63 0.45 -4.77 3.56
C PHE A 63 0.86 -4.73 5.04
N PHE A 64 1.30 -3.58 5.51
CA PHE A 64 1.82 -3.39 6.86
C PHE A 64 0.94 -2.42 7.65
N PRO A 65 0.76 -2.65 8.96
CA PRO A 65 0.08 -1.68 9.82
C PRO A 65 0.89 -0.38 9.92
N ASN A 66 0.23 0.69 10.32
CA ASN A 66 0.91 1.97 10.50
C ASN A 66 1.94 1.86 11.65
N ILE A 67 3.15 2.30 11.35
CA ILE A 67 4.31 2.17 12.23
C ILE A 67 4.25 3.17 13.40
N GLU A 68 3.43 4.21 13.28
CA GLU A 68 3.33 5.25 14.30
C GLU A 68 2.66 4.77 15.60
N ASP A 69 1.90 3.69 15.55
CA ASP A 69 1.17 3.17 16.71
C ASP A 69 2.03 2.34 17.71
N GLY A 70 3.33 2.31 17.56
CA GLY A 70 4.27 1.85 18.60
C GLY A 70 4.29 0.34 18.89
N ASP A 71 3.42 -0.44 18.30
CA ASP A 71 3.22 -1.87 18.63
C ASP A 71 4.05 -2.84 17.78
N LEU A 72 4.73 -2.33 16.74
CA LEU A 72 5.66 -3.10 15.92
C LEU A 72 7.10 -2.79 16.30
N ASP A 73 7.88 -3.83 16.52
CA ASP A 73 9.34 -3.72 16.62
C ASP A 73 9.94 -3.32 15.25
N THR A 74 9.62 -2.10 14.83
CA THR A 74 9.99 -1.51 13.54
C THR A 74 11.50 -1.34 13.35
N ARG A 75 12.27 -1.58 14.41
CA ARG A 75 13.74 -1.58 14.35
C ARG A 75 14.29 -2.70 13.47
N LYS A 76 13.48 -3.76 13.24
CA LYS A 76 13.89 -4.92 12.42
C LYS A 76 13.49 -4.81 10.96
N VAL A 77 12.57 -3.89 10.62
CA VAL A 77 12.08 -3.74 9.26
C VAL A 77 12.67 -2.46 8.68
N SER A 78 13.42 -2.60 7.58
CA SER A 78 13.96 -1.44 6.86
C SER A 78 12.81 -0.57 6.34
N ARG A 79 12.95 0.75 6.42
CA ARG A 79 12.00 1.70 5.81
C ARG A 79 11.79 1.44 4.33
N ASP A 80 12.82 0.95 3.64
CA ASP A 80 12.73 0.64 2.22
C ASP A 80 11.78 -0.53 1.96
N ILE A 81 11.80 -1.56 2.81
CA ILE A 81 10.87 -2.70 2.73
C ILE A 81 9.43 -2.24 2.95
N LEU A 82 9.20 -1.35 3.92
CA LEU A 82 7.87 -0.80 4.17
C LEU A 82 7.34 -0.04 2.94
N ARG A 83 8.18 0.78 2.30
CA ARG A 83 7.81 1.51 1.09
C ARG A 83 7.48 0.60 -0.08
N MET A 84 8.14 -0.56 -0.20
CA MET A 84 7.85 -1.55 -1.26
C MET A 84 6.44 -2.14 -1.13
N GLY A 85 5.93 -2.28 0.10
CA GLY A 85 4.60 -2.82 0.38
C GLY A 85 3.52 -1.76 0.58
N THR A 86 3.79 -0.50 0.21
CA THR A 86 2.88 0.63 0.41
C THR A 86 2.63 1.36 -0.91
N GLN A 87 1.39 1.74 -1.16
CA GLN A 87 0.97 2.49 -2.33
C GLN A 87 0.09 3.67 -1.91
N ASP A 88 0.46 4.89 -2.32
CA ASP A 88 -0.36 6.08 -2.10
C ASP A 88 -1.33 6.26 -3.28
N VAL A 89 -2.59 6.50 -2.95
CA VAL A 89 -3.70 6.58 -3.89
C VAL A 89 -4.48 7.85 -3.63
N LEU A 90 -4.73 8.64 -4.69
CA LEU A 90 -5.65 9.76 -4.63
C LEU A 90 -7.03 9.29 -5.05
N VAL A 91 -8.03 9.54 -4.21
CA VAL A 91 -9.44 9.22 -4.48
C VAL A 91 -10.21 10.52 -4.61
N GLU A 92 -10.86 10.72 -5.74
CA GLU A 92 -11.71 11.88 -5.97
C GLU A 92 -13.14 11.65 -5.45
N VAL A 93 -13.92 12.73 -5.36
CA VAL A 93 -15.31 12.65 -4.90
C VAL A 93 -16.12 11.79 -5.87
N SER A 94 -16.90 10.84 -5.33
CA SER A 94 -17.76 9.95 -6.13
C SER A 94 -17.02 9.04 -7.10
N GLU A 95 -15.78 8.69 -6.78
CA GLU A 95 -14.95 7.80 -7.57
C GLU A 95 -14.63 6.51 -6.81
N THR A 96 -14.59 5.39 -7.54
CA THR A 96 -14.00 4.14 -7.04
C THR A 96 -12.68 3.91 -7.74
N VAL A 97 -11.58 3.97 -7.00
CA VAL A 97 -10.23 3.76 -7.51
C VAL A 97 -9.84 2.31 -7.35
N PHE A 98 -9.35 1.70 -8.44
CA PHE A 98 -8.85 0.31 -8.42
C PHE A 98 -7.36 0.27 -8.10
N VAL A 99 -7.02 -0.44 -7.04
CA VAL A 99 -5.64 -0.63 -6.58
C VAL A 99 -5.27 -2.10 -6.74
N SER A 100 -4.24 -2.36 -7.53
CA SER A 100 -3.68 -3.71 -7.70
C SER A 100 -2.38 -3.82 -6.92
N MET A 101 -2.34 -4.72 -5.96
CA MET A 101 -1.19 -4.98 -5.11
C MET A 101 -0.65 -6.38 -5.37
N ALA A 102 0.66 -6.51 -5.66
CA ALA A 102 1.33 -7.78 -5.94
C ALA A 102 2.21 -8.18 -4.76
N TYR A 103 1.67 -9.01 -3.87
CA TYR A 103 2.40 -9.54 -2.71
C TYR A 103 3.52 -10.49 -3.13
N SER A 104 3.30 -11.30 -4.18
CA SER A 104 4.33 -12.19 -4.72
C SER A 104 5.57 -11.43 -5.20
N LYS A 105 5.36 -10.24 -5.79
CA LYS A 105 6.45 -9.37 -6.21
C LYS A 105 7.19 -8.76 -5.02
N LEU A 106 6.47 -8.40 -3.96
CA LEU A 106 7.07 -7.85 -2.74
C LEU A 106 8.13 -8.80 -2.17
N GLY A 107 7.86 -10.11 -2.12
CA GLY A 107 8.84 -11.11 -1.67
C GLY A 107 10.13 -11.09 -2.51
N GLN A 108 9.98 -11.03 -3.84
CA GLN A 108 11.13 -10.96 -4.76
C GLN A 108 11.93 -9.66 -4.60
N ASP A 109 11.25 -8.53 -4.43
CA ASP A 109 11.88 -7.22 -4.25
C ASP A 109 12.65 -7.17 -2.91
N ILE A 110 12.11 -7.77 -1.84
CA ILE A 110 12.78 -7.91 -0.54
C ILE A 110 14.04 -8.78 -0.66
N ASP A 111 13.95 -9.93 -1.33
CA ASP A 111 15.10 -10.80 -1.55
C ASP A 111 16.18 -10.10 -2.39
N GLY A 112 15.76 -9.36 -3.42
CA GLY A 112 16.65 -8.53 -4.24
C GLY A 112 17.37 -7.46 -3.42
N TYR A 113 16.64 -6.78 -2.52
CA TYR A 113 17.19 -5.79 -1.62
C TYR A 113 18.26 -6.37 -0.70
N TYR A 114 17.96 -7.48 -0.01
CA TYR A 114 18.95 -8.14 0.86
C TYR A 114 20.18 -8.64 0.09
N ASN A 115 20.01 -9.18 -1.11
CA ASN A 115 21.13 -9.59 -1.95
C ASN A 115 21.98 -8.39 -2.38
N SER A 116 21.36 -7.26 -2.70
CA SER A 116 22.08 -6.02 -3.05
C SER A 116 22.89 -5.48 -1.88
N VAL A 117 22.30 -5.41 -0.68
CA VAL A 117 22.99 -4.98 0.54
C VAL A 117 24.16 -5.91 0.86
N ARG A 118 23.95 -7.23 0.76
CA ARG A 118 25.01 -8.22 1.01
C ARG A 118 26.15 -8.09 0.02
N THR A 119 25.86 -7.92 -1.27
CA THR A 119 26.89 -7.73 -2.32
C THR A 119 27.65 -6.42 -2.10
N GLY A 120 26.96 -5.34 -1.76
CA GLY A 120 27.58 -4.06 -1.43
C GLY A 120 28.57 -4.17 -0.25
N ASN A 121 28.22 -4.91 0.79
CA ASN A 121 29.10 -5.16 1.94
C ASN A 121 30.36 -5.93 1.53
N TYR A 122 30.23 -6.98 0.70
CA TYR A 122 31.42 -7.72 0.21
C TYR A 122 32.32 -6.85 -0.65
N PHE A 123 31.76 -6.02 -1.51
CA PHE A 123 32.53 -5.09 -2.33
C PHE A 123 33.27 -4.05 -1.46
N GLY A 124 32.61 -3.50 -0.45
CA GLY A 124 33.22 -2.60 0.52
C GLY A 124 34.40 -3.24 1.25
N PHE A 125 34.21 -4.47 1.75
CA PHE A 125 35.31 -5.22 2.39
C PHE A 125 36.49 -5.48 1.46
N SER A 126 36.23 -5.87 0.21
CA SER A 126 37.29 -6.11 -0.78
C SER A 126 38.11 -4.84 -1.08
N MET A 127 37.45 -3.70 -1.21
CA MET A 127 38.13 -2.40 -1.38
C MET A 127 39.01 -2.05 -0.21
N ILE A 128 38.55 -2.27 1.02
CA ILE A 128 39.36 -2.02 2.22
C ILE A 128 40.66 -2.88 2.21
N ILE A 129 40.53 -4.16 1.87
CA ILE A 129 41.68 -5.08 1.76
C ILE A 129 42.67 -4.58 0.71
N VAL A 130 42.18 -4.15 -0.46
CA VAL A 130 43.04 -3.61 -1.53
C VAL A 130 43.78 -2.33 -1.05
N LEU A 131 43.07 -1.42 -0.40
CA LEU A 131 43.67 -0.18 0.12
C LEU A 131 44.77 -0.47 1.17
N ILE A 132 44.50 -1.40 2.10
CA ILE A 132 45.49 -1.82 3.10
C ILE A 132 46.72 -2.44 2.40
N SER A 133 46.52 -3.28 1.39
CA SER A 133 47.60 -3.93 0.64
C SER A 133 48.49 -2.89 -0.08
N ILE A 134 47.87 -1.89 -0.72
CA ILE A 134 48.61 -0.80 -1.37
C ILE A 134 49.42 -0.01 -0.31
N TRP A 135 48.80 0.26 0.83
CA TRP A 135 49.43 1.02 1.90
C TRP A 135 50.64 0.27 2.46
N VAL A 136 50.55 -1.03 2.75
CA VAL A 136 51.62 -1.89 3.19
C VAL A 136 52.76 -1.93 2.17
N TRP A 137 52.41 -2.08 0.87
CA TRP A 137 53.40 -2.11 -0.21
C TRP A 137 54.17 -0.81 -0.38
N ALA A 138 53.53 0.31 -0.07
CA ALA A 138 54.19 1.64 -0.15
C ALA A 138 55.18 1.92 1.01
N TYR A 139 55.12 1.13 2.09
CA TYR A 139 55.98 1.31 3.27
C TYR A 139 57.03 0.22 3.45
N VAL A 140 57.02 -0.80 2.61
CA VAL A 140 58.08 -1.86 2.55
C VAL A 140 58.98 -1.61 1.35
#